data_b0664166cb7138f14654dc8d71174e97
#
_entry.id   b0664166cb7138f14654dc8d71174e97
#
_cell.length_a   1.000
_cell.length_b   1.000
_cell.length_c   1.000
_cell.angle_alpha   90.00
_cell.angle_beta   90.00
_cell.angle_gamma   90.00
#
_symmetry.space_group_name_H-M   'P 1'
#
loop_
_entity.id
_entity.type
_entity.pdbx_description
1 polymer ?
#
loop_
_entity_poly.entity_id
_entity_poly.type
_entity_poly.pdbx_seq_one_letter_code
_entity_poly.pdbx_strand_id
1 'polypeptide(L)'
;MRLVAFDLDDTLAPSKSALPEPMANQLRALLECVPVCVISGGEVGQFRTQLLDNLGASSSELKNLHLMPTCGTRYYRWDEQDAQWEQVYANDLTAEQRERAIASLERHAREQGVWEAHPWGEIIEDRGSQITFSALGQQAPLEAKRAWDPTGDKKRALRDAVARDLPDLEVRGGGSTSVDITRHGIDKAYGMGKLVEITGIAPEDMLFIGDRLDEAGNDYPVKAAGYPTLAVSGWEECVDVIADIVKELRTR
;
A
#
# COMPACT_ATOMS: atom_id res chain seq x y z
N MET A 1 19.50 13.22 -0.54
CA MET A 1 18.16 12.72 -0.15
C MET A 1 17.35 13.89 0.39
N ARG A 2 16.16 14.12 -0.15
CA ARG A 2 15.25 15.24 0.16
C ARG A 2 13.85 14.76 0.53
N LEU A 3 13.56 13.45 0.36
CA LEU A 3 12.31 12.81 0.72
C LEU A 3 12.56 11.34 0.99
N VAL A 4 11.87 10.75 1.99
CA VAL A 4 11.87 9.31 2.25
C VAL A 4 10.45 8.76 2.07
N ALA A 5 10.32 7.72 1.26
CA ALA A 5 9.06 7.01 1.04
C ALA A 5 9.14 5.60 1.64
N PHE A 6 8.04 5.10 2.15
CA PHE A 6 7.94 3.80 2.82
C PHE A 6 6.77 2.99 2.29
N ASP A 7 6.93 1.67 2.27
CA ASP A 7 5.80 0.77 2.41
C ASP A 7 5.25 0.83 3.84
N LEU A 8 4.05 0.30 4.05
CA LEU A 8 3.37 0.31 5.35
C LEU A 8 3.46 -1.05 6.05
N ASP A 9 2.88 -2.09 5.43
CA ASP A 9 2.75 -3.42 6.02
C ASP A 9 4.12 -4.13 6.06
N ASP A 10 4.50 -4.66 7.22
CA ASP A 10 5.79 -5.32 7.50
C ASP A 10 7.04 -4.43 7.32
N THR A 11 6.86 -3.16 6.90
CA THR A 11 7.93 -2.14 6.82
C THR A 11 7.86 -1.13 7.97
N LEU A 12 6.73 -0.49 8.20
CA LEU A 12 6.53 0.47 9.30
C LEU A 12 5.82 -0.16 10.50
N ALA A 13 4.99 -1.16 10.28
CA ALA A 13 4.26 -1.88 11.31
C ALA A 13 4.04 -3.33 10.89
N PRO A 14 3.79 -4.27 11.84
CA PRO A 14 3.33 -5.60 11.47
C PRO A 14 2.07 -5.51 10.62
N SER A 15 1.94 -6.38 9.61
CA SER A 15 0.84 -6.32 8.65
C SER A 15 -0.52 -6.15 9.32
N LYS A 16 -1.25 -5.11 8.89
CA LYS A 16 -2.59 -4.72 9.38
C LYS A 16 -2.67 -4.51 10.90
N SER A 17 -1.56 -4.13 11.52
CA SER A 17 -1.48 -3.86 12.95
C SER A 17 -1.13 -2.40 13.22
N ALA A 18 -1.42 -1.92 14.42
CA ALA A 18 -1.09 -0.56 14.85
C ALA A 18 0.42 -0.28 14.76
N LEU A 19 0.77 0.94 14.40
CA LEU A 19 2.15 1.43 14.38
C LEU A 19 2.77 1.30 15.77
N PRO A 20 3.90 0.59 15.94
CA PRO A 20 4.57 0.47 17.22
C PRO A 20 5.12 1.81 17.70
N GLU A 21 5.10 2.05 19.02
CA GLU A 21 5.59 3.30 19.61
C GLU A 21 7.04 3.65 19.22
N PRO A 22 8.01 2.73 19.20
CA PRO A 22 9.37 3.01 18.72
C PRO A 22 9.38 3.54 17.29
N MET A 23 8.56 2.97 16.39
CA MET A 23 8.45 3.43 15.01
C MET A 23 7.80 4.82 14.94
N ALA A 24 6.73 5.07 15.71
CA ALA A 24 6.08 6.38 15.76
C ALA A 24 7.07 7.49 16.18
N ASN A 25 7.92 7.19 17.17
CA ASN A 25 8.96 8.12 17.63
C ASN A 25 9.97 8.47 16.52
N GLN A 26 10.45 7.46 15.77
CA GLN A 26 11.39 7.66 14.68
C GLN A 26 10.77 8.39 13.49
N LEU A 27 9.52 8.07 13.13
CA LEU A 27 8.81 8.77 12.06
C LEU A 27 8.61 10.25 12.37
N ARG A 28 8.23 10.60 13.62
CA ARG A 28 8.12 12.01 14.02
C ARG A 28 9.47 12.73 13.90
N ALA A 29 10.55 12.11 14.39
CA ALA A 29 11.89 12.67 14.25
C ALA A 29 12.33 12.87 12.79
N LEU A 30 11.91 11.96 11.89
CA LEU A 30 12.18 12.07 10.45
C LEU A 30 11.35 13.18 9.80
N LEU A 31 10.07 13.32 10.19
CA LEU A 31 9.16 14.38 9.71
C LEU A 31 9.63 15.80 10.07
N GLU A 32 10.42 15.95 11.16
CA GLU A 32 11.09 17.20 11.49
C GLU A 32 12.23 17.55 10.51
N CYS A 33 12.81 16.54 9.83
CA CYS A 33 13.99 16.70 9.00
C CYS A 33 13.65 16.83 7.50
N VAL A 34 12.77 15.95 6.99
CA VAL A 34 12.42 15.85 5.57
C VAL A 34 10.96 15.43 5.38
N PRO A 35 10.36 15.70 4.20
CA PRO A 35 9.08 15.11 3.83
C PRO A 35 9.15 13.58 3.82
N VAL A 36 8.09 12.96 4.32
CA VAL A 36 7.90 11.50 4.36
C VAL A 36 6.67 11.14 3.54
N CYS A 37 6.74 10.06 2.77
CA CYS A 37 5.59 9.49 2.08
C CYS A 37 5.36 8.05 2.52
N VAL A 38 4.10 7.66 2.71
CA VAL A 38 3.72 6.26 2.90
C VAL A 38 2.88 5.82 1.72
N ILE A 39 3.31 4.76 1.02
CA ILE A 39 2.67 4.18 -0.16
C ILE A 39 2.31 2.73 0.13
N SER A 40 1.04 2.38 0.08
CA SER A 40 0.57 1.01 0.29
C SER A 40 -0.56 0.65 -0.67
N GLY A 41 -0.75 -0.65 -0.95
CA GLY A 41 -1.94 -1.17 -1.63
C GLY A 41 -3.23 -1.06 -0.81
N GLY A 42 -3.12 -0.77 0.49
CA GLY A 42 -4.25 -0.57 1.40
C GLY A 42 -5.06 0.69 1.09
N GLU A 43 -6.31 0.72 1.55
CA GLU A 43 -7.19 1.89 1.44
C GLU A 43 -6.94 2.89 2.58
N VAL A 44 -7.48 4.11 2.50
CA VAL A 44 -7.22 5.20 3.47
C VAL A 44 -7.62 4.87 4.91
N GLY A 45 -8.66 4.03 5.11
CA GLY A 45 -9.07 3.56 6.43
C GLY A 45 -7.97 2.75 7.12
N GLN A 46 -7.22 1.94 6.36
CA GLN A 46 -6.05 1.23 6.89
C GLN A 46 -4.96 2.23 7.34
N PHE A 47 -4.66 3.25 6.54
CA PHE A 47 -3.70 4.29 6.94
C PHE A 47 -4.13 5.00 8.22
N ARG A 48 -5.43 5.27 8.38
CA ARG A 48 -5.96 5.89 9.59
C ARG A 48 -5.71 5.01 10.81
N THR A 49 -6.25 3.78 10.79
CA THR A 49 -6.22 2.90 11.97
C THR A 49 -4.83 2.36 12.29
N GLN A 50 -4.00 2.09 11.26
CA GLN A 50 -2.68 1.52 11.44
C GLN A 50 -1.62 2.58 11.73
N LEU A 51 -1.61 3.67 10.97
CA LEU A 51 -0.57 4.71 11.04
C LEU A 51 -1.02 5.93 11.85
N LEU A 52 -2.06 6.64 11.40
CA LEU A 52 -2.36 7.98 11.89
C LEU A 52 -2.84 8.01 13.33
N ASP A 53 -3.71 7.07 13.74
CA ASP A 53 -4.25 6.99 15.10
C ASP A 53 -3.15 6.65 16.13
N ASN A 54 -1.98 6.17 15.68
CA ASN A 54 -0.87 5.72 16.51
C ASN A 54 0.40 6.58 16.37
N LEU A 55 0.44 7.50 15.39
CA LEU A 55 1.63 8.30 15.11
C LEU A 55 1.87 9.38 16.17
N GLY A 56 0.81 10.00 16.69
CA GLY A 56 0.91 11.07 17.70
C GLY A 56 1.68 12.31 17.23
N ALA A 57 1.68 12.58 15.91
CA ALA A 57 2.39 13.71 15.33
C ALA A 57 1.61 15.03 15.49
N SER A 58 2.33 16.12 15.64
CA SER A 58 1.79 17.48 15.65
C SER A 58 1.35 17.92 14.25
N SER A 59 0.50 18.96 14.17
CA SER A 59 0.10 19.54 12.87
C SER A 59 1.30 19.97 12.02
N SER A 60 2.35 20.50 12.64
CA SER A 60 3.58 20.90 11.95
C SER A 60 4.40 19.71 11.40
N GLU A 61 4.31 18.54 11.99
CA GLU A 61 4.91 17.31 11.46
C GLU A 61 4.02 16.70 10.37
N LEU A 62 2.69 16.69 10.57
CA LEU A 62 1.73 16.11 9.61
C LEU A 62 1.76 16.79 8.24
N LYS A 63 2.07 18.09 8.15
CA LYS A 63 2.20 18.79 6.86
C LYS A 63 3.33 18.22 5.99
N ASN A 64 4.33 17.56 6.59
CA ASN A 64 5.43 16.92 5.89
C ASN A 64 5.11 15.45 5.54
N LEU A 65 3.92 14.94 5.92
CA LEU A 65 3.50 13.57 5.63
C LEU A 65 2.60 13.52 4.40
N HIS A 66 2.99 12.71 3.44
CA HIS A 66 2.25 12.37 2.23
C HIS A 66 1.65 10.97 2.38
N LEU A 67 0.36 10.81 2.11
CA LEU A 67 -0.28 9.49 2.14
C LEU A 67 -0.73 9.11 0.75
N MET A 68 -0.29 7.94 0.30
CA MET A 68 -0.60 7.38 -1.01
C MET A 68 -1.21 5.98 -0.89
N PRO A 69 -2.48 5.86 -0.46
CA PRO A 69 -3.20 4.60 -0.47
C PRO A 69 -3.44 4.11 -1.91
N THR A 70 -3.77 2.81 -2.04
CA THR A 70 -4.01 2.16 -3.33
C THR A 70 -2.90 2.42 -4.36
N CYS A 71 -1.63 2.27 -3.90
CA CYS A 71 -0.42 2.49 -4.69
C CYS A 71 -0.33 3.90 -5.31
N GLY A 72 -0.87 4.93 -4.64
CA GLY A 72 -0.80 6.32 -5.10
C GLY A 72 -1.86 6.70 -6.13
N THR A 73 -2.88 5.88 -6.37
CA THR A 73 -4.07 6.29 -7.14
C THR A 73 -4.94 7.28 -6.38
N ARG A 74 -4.75 7.35 -5.07
CA ARG A 74 -5.30 8.37 -4.20
C ARG A 74 -4.18 9.05 -3.44
N TYR A 75 -4.35 10.32 -3.15
CA TYR A 75 -3.37 11.13 -2.45
C TYR A 75 -4.03 12.03 -1.43
N TYR A 76 -3.47 12.03 -0.22
CA TYR A 76 -3.94 12.84 0.90
C TYR A 76 -2.82 13.68 1.46
N ARG A 77 -3.17 14.90 1.88
CA ARG A 77 -2.32 15.87 2.58
C ARG A 77 -3.00 16.37 3.83
N TRP A 78 -2.19 16.76 4.80
CA TRP A 78 -2.69 17.46 5.97
C TRP A 78 -2.96 18.92 5.63
N ASP A 79 -4.19 19.37 5.89
CA ASP A 79 -4.56 20.78 5.86
C ASP A 79 -4.37 21.36 7.26
N GLU A 80 -3.42 22.31 7.42
CA GLU A 80 -3.13 22.95 8.69
C GLU A 80 -4.23 23.94 9.11
N GLN A 81 -5.02 24.50 8.16
CA GLN A 81 -6.06 25.46 8.45
C GLN A 81 -7.28 24.80 9.07
N ASP A 82 -7.73 23.71 8.46
CA ASP A 82 -8.89 22.96 8.91
C ASP A 82 -8.54 21.80 9.85
N ALA A 83 -7.24 21.57 10.12
CA ALA A 83 -6.70 20.49 10.93
C ALA A 83 -7.28 19.11 10.56
N GLN A 84 -7.29 18.80 9.27
CA GLN A 84 -7.84 17.55 8.72
C GLN A 84 -7.04 17.03 7.54
N TRP A 85 -7.22 15.74 7.22
CA TRP A 85 -6.70 15.14 6.01
C TRP A 85 -7.59 15.45 4.83
N GLU A 86 -7.03 16.10 3.81
CA GLU A 86 -7.69 16.41 2.55
C GLU A 86 -7.29 15.40 1.47
N GLN A 87 -8.29 14.86 0.76
CA GLN A 87 -8.05 14.09 -0.46
C GLN A 87 -7.79 15.03 -1.63
N VAL A 88 -6.54 15.14 -2.03
CA VAL A 88 -6.13 16.03 -3.12
C VAL A 88 -6.57 15.49 -4.48
N TYR A 89 -6.46 14.17 -4.69
CA TYR A 89 -7.00 13.50 -5.88
C TYR A 89 -7.39 12.06 -5.61
N ALA A 90 -8.26 11.53 -6.51
CA ALA A 90 -8.58 10.12 -6.65
C ALA A 90 -8.67 9.76 -8.14
N ASN A 91 -7.89 8.76 -8.57
CA ASN A 91 -7.90 8.22 -9.93
C ASN A 91 -8.69 6.90 -9.96
N ASP A 92 -10.01 6.99 -9.72
CA ASP A 92 -10.88 5.84 -9.58
C ASP A 92 -11.14 5.12 -10.92
N LEU A 93 -11.45 3.83 -10.85
CA LEU A 93 -12.04 3.06 -11.93
C LEU A 93 -13.41 3.68 -12.29
N THR A 94 -13.82 3.59 -13.55
CA THR A 94 -15.17 3.98 -13.93
C THR A 94 -16.22 3.04 -13.28
N ALA A 95 -17.47 3.49 -13.16
CA ALA A 95 -18.55 2.65 -12.63
C ALA A 95 -18.66 1.33 -13.42
N GLU A 96 -18.59 1.40 -14.76
CA GLU A 96 -18.61 0.23 -15.63
C GLU A 96 -17.44 -0.73 -15.37
N GLN A 97 -16.22 -0.20 -15.20
CA GLN A 97 -15.03 -1.01 -14.89
C GLN A 97 -15.19 -1.73 -13.53
N ARG A 98 -15.69 -1.03 -12.52
CA ARG A 98 -15.94 -1.62 -11.19
C ARG A 98 -16.99 -2.71 -11.23
N GLU A 99 -18.14 -2.46 -11.88
CA GLU A 99 -19.21 -3.46 -12.05
C GLU A 99 -18.72 -4.71 -12.78
N ARG A 100 -17.98 -4.55 -13.88
CA ARG A 100 -17.39 -5.67 -14.63
C ARG A 100 -16.40 -6.46 -13.80
N ALA A 101 -15.53 -5.77 -13.04
CA ALA A 101 -14.54 -6.38 -12.17
C ALA A 101 -15.19 -7.23 -11.07
N ILE A 102 -16.18 -6.65 -10.37
CA ILE A 102 -16.93 -7.34 -9.31
C ILE A 102 -17.66 -8.56 -9.87
N ALA A 103 -18.39 -8.40 -10.98
CA ALA A 103 -19.13 -9.50 -11.61
C ALA A 103 -18.24 -10.64 -12.07
N SER A 104 -17.07 -10.34 -12.66
CA SER A 104 -16.10 -11.34 -13.09
C SER A 104 -15.48 -12.10 -11.90
N LEU A 105 -15.09 -11.39 -10.84
CA LEU A 105 -14.57 -12.00 -9.62
C LEU A 105 -15.59 -12.94 -8.96
N GLU A 106 -16.82 -12.47 -8.79
CA GLU A 106 -17.88 -13.26 -8.15
C GLU A 106 -18.19 -14.54 -8.97
N ARG A 107 -18.35 -14.40 -10.28
CA ARG A 107 -18.62 -15.53 -11.16
C ARG A 107 -17.52 -16.57 -11.09
N HIS A 108 -16.26 -16.20 -11.35
CA HIS A 108 -15.16 -17.14 -11.38
C HIS A 108 -14.83 -17.74 -10.01
N ALA A 109 -14.97 -16.96 -8.93
CA ALA A 109 -14.77 -17.49 -7.58
C ALA A 109 -15.81 -18.56 -7.21
N ARG A 110 -17.09 -18.38 -7.63
CA ARG A 110 -18.13 -19.39 -7.44
C ARG A 110 -17.92 -20.61 -8.32
N GLU A 111 -17.62 -20.43 -9.60
CA GLU A 111 -17.35 -21.53 -10.55
C GLU A 111 -16.17 -22.41 -10.13
N GLN A 112 -15.13 -21.80 -9.55
CA GLN A 112 -13.93 -22.50 -9.06
C GLN A 112 -14.07 -23.02 -7.62
N GLY A 113 -15.19 -22.77 -6.94
CA GLY A 113 -15.42 -23.22 -5.56
C GLY A 113 -14.53 -22.51 -4.52
N VAL A 114 -14.06 -21.30 -4.81
CA VAL A 114 -13.22 -20.51 -3.92
C VAL A 114 -13.96 -19.35 -3.25
N TRP A 115 -15.28 -19.28 -3.43
CA TRP A 115 -16.16 -18.33 -2.73
C TRP A 115 -16.53 -18.90 -1.36
N GLU A 116 -16.05 -18.28 -0.28
CA GLU A 116 -16.33 -18.72 1.10
C GLU A 116 -17.79 -18.45 1.48
N ALA A 117 -18.45 -19.44 2.07
CA ALA A 117 -19.84 -19.31 2.52
C ALA A 117 -19.99 -18.54 3.84
N HIS A 118 -18.95 -18.59 4.68
CA HIS A 118 -18.92 -17.94 5.99
C HIS A 118 -17.63 -17.11 6.14
N PRO A 119 -17.49 -16.01 5.39
CA PRO A 119 -16.26 -15.24 5.34
C PRO A 119 -16.04 -14.43 6.63
N TRP A 120 -14.79 -14.13 6.92
CA TRP A 120 -14.39 -13.16 7.93
C TRP A 120 -14.39 -11.74 7.32
N GLY A 121 -15.57 -11.11 7.28
CA GLY A 121 -15.78 -9.81 6.64
C GLY A 121 -16.03 -9.91 5.13
N GLU A 122 -15.93 -8.79 4.42
CA GLU A 122 -16.23 -8.72 2.99
C GLU A 122 -15.24 -9.52 2.15
N ILE A 123 -15.76 -10.25 1.15
CA ILE A 123 -14.97 -10.99 0.16
C ILE A 123 -14.48 -10.06 -0.95
N ILE A 124 -15.33 -9.15 -1.41
CA ILE A 124 -14.99 -8.14 -2.42
C ILE A 124 -15.08 -6.76 -1.78
N GLU A 125 -14.01 -6.00 -1.90
CA GLU A 125 -13.89 -4.63 -1.42
C GLU A 125 -13.69 -3.68 -2.61
N ASP A 126 -14.58 -2.69 -2.75
CA ASP A 126 -14.46 -1.61 -3.73
C ASP A 126 -13.73 -0.43 -3.07
N ARG A 127 -12.47 -0.24 -3.45
CA ARG A 127 -11.61 0.87 -3.00
C ARG A 127 -11.63 2.06 -3.97
N GLY A 128 -12.57 2.06 -4.92
CA GLY A 128 -12.70 3.06 -5.97
C GLY A 128 -11.71 2.87 -7.12
N SER A 129 -10.44 3.00 -6.87
CA SER A 129 -9.36 2.81 -7.86
C SER A 129 -8.87 1.35 -7.97
N GLN A 130 -9.29 0.50 -7.06
CA GLN A 130 -8.94 -0.92 -6.97
C GLN A 130 -10.13 -1.72 -6.48
N ILE A 131 -10.37 -2.88 -7.10
CA ILE A 131 -11.28 -3.90 -6.58
C ILE A 131 -10.44 -5.04 -6.03
N THR A 132 -10.64 -5.39 -4.77
CA THR A 132 -9.90 -6.45 -4.09
C THR A 132 -10.83 -7.61 -3.73
N PHE A 133 -10.51 -8.80 -4.22
CA PHE A 133 -11.11 -10.05 -3.76
C PHE A 133 -10.23 -10.65 -2.65
N SER A 134 -10.86 -11.12 -1.57
CA SER A 134 -10.20 -11.87 -0.48
C SER A 134 -10.99 -13.15 -0.21
N ALA A 135 -10.48 -14.29 -0.62
CA ALA A 135 -11.21 -15.55 -0.65
C ALA A 135 -11.85 -15.96 0.67
N LEU A 136 -11.24 -15.63 1.81
CA LEU A 136 -11.74 -15.90 3.15
C LEU A 136 -12.39 -14.68 3.82
N GLY A 137 -12.46 -13.55 3.11
CA GLY A 137 -12.82 -12.24 3.67
C GLY A 137 -11.62 -11.47 4.24
N GLN A 138 -11.78 -10.16 4.32
CA GLN A 138 -10.68 -9.23 4.67
C GLN A 138 -10.11 -9.48 6.08
N GLN A 139 -10.95 -9.89 7.03
CA GLN A 139 -10.61 -10.04 8.45
C GLN A 139 -10.20 -11.47 8.84
N ALA A 140 -9.98 -12.35 7.85
CA ALA A 140 -9.59 -13.74 8.13
C ALA A 140 -8.26 -13.80 8.92
N PRO A 141 -8.14 -14.72 9.90
CA PRO A 141 -6.91 -14.93 10.65
C PRO A 141 -5.73 -15.29 9.72
N LEU A 142 -4.53 -14.85 10.07
CA LEU A 142 -3.33 -15.07 9.26
C LEU A 142 -3.06 -16.56 8.99
N GLU A 143 -3.26 -17.41 10.00
CA GLU A 143 -3.11 -18.86 9.84
C GLU A 143 -4.09 -19.45 8.82
N ALA A 144 -5.36 -19.03 8.85
CA ALA A 144 -6.35 -19.47 7.88
C ALA A 144 -5.97 -19.01 6.47
N LYS A 145 -5.51 -17.77 6.32
CA LYS A 145 -5.03 -17.23 5.04
C LYS A 145 -3.85 -18.03 4.48
N ARG A 146 -2.88 -18.39 5.32
CA ARG A 146 -1.72 -19.20 4.92
C ARG A 146 -2.10 -20.62 4.53
N ALA A 147 -3.07 -21.21 5.23
CA ALA A 147 -3.54 -22.58 4.98
C ALA A 147 -4.47 -22.69 3.75
N TRP A 148 -5.08 -21.61 3.30
CA TRP A 148 -6.09 -21.62 2.24
C TRP A 148 -5.54 -22.06 0.88
N ASP A 149 -4.37 -21.56 0.49
CA ASP A 149 -3.73 -21.82 -0.80
C ASP A 149 -2.20 -21.85 -0.67
N PRO A 150 -1.64 -22.91 -0.04
CA PRO A 150 -0.20 -22.99 0.22
C PRO A 150 0.66 -22.99 -1.06
N THR A 151 0.11 -23.47 -2.19
CA THR A 151 0.80 -23.54 -3.48
C THR A 151 0.57 -22.32 -4.36
N GLY A 152 -0.42 -21.47 -4.04
CA GLY A 152 -0.84 -20.33 -4.85
C GLY A 152 -1.63 -20.70 -6.11
N ASP A 153 -2.03 -21.98 -6.27
CA ASP A 153 -2.69 -22.47 -7.47
C ASP A 153 -4.12 -21.94 -7.61
N LYS A 154 -4.89 -21.91 -6.51
CA LYS A 154 -6.26 -21.39 -6.49
C LYS A 154 -6.29 -19.91 -6.87
N LYS A 155 -5.42 -19.13 -6.23
CA LYS A 155 -5.29 -17.70 -6.50
C LYS A 155 -4.86 -17.42 -7.94
N ARG A 156 -3.88 -18.18 -8.45
CA ARG A 156 -3.42 -18.06 -9.84
C ARG A 156 -4.53 -18.39 -10.83
N ALA A 157 -5.25 -19.49 -10.61
CA ALA A 157 -6.36 -19.89 -11.48
C ALA A 157 -7.47 -18.84 -11.53
N LEU A 158 -7.85 -18.28 -10.39
CA LEU A 158 -8.83 -17.19 -10.30
C LEU A 158 -8.34 -15.93 -11.03
N ARG A 159 -7.13 -15.48 -10.75
CA ARG A 159 -6.50 -14.32 -11.41
C ARG A 159 -6.51 -14.48 -12.93
N ASP A 160 -6.06 -15.63 -13.43
CA ASP A 160 -5.94 -15.86 -14.87
C ASP A 160 -7.31 -15.95 -15.57
N ALA A 161 -8.33 -16.45 -14.87
CA ALA A 161 -9.70 -16.46 -15.40
C ALA A 161 -10.28 -15.04 -15.49
N VAL A 162 -10.14 -14.25 -14.43
CA VAL A 162 -10.62 -12.85 -14.36
C VAL A 162 -9.87 -11.97 -15.37
N ALA A 163 -8.55 -12.15 -15.52
CA ALA A 163 -7.75 -11.38 -16.47
C ALA A 163 -8.21 -11.55 -17.93
N ARG A 164 -8.70 -12.74 -18.31
CA ARG A 164 -9.25 -12.97 -19.66
C ARG A 164 -10.53 -12.17 -19.94
N ASP A 165 -11.32 -11.89 -18.90
CA ASP A 165 -12.54 -11.11 -19.03
C ASP A 165 -12.29 -9.59 -19.07
N LEU A 166 -11.18 -9.15 -18.49
CA LEU A 166 -10.86 -7.75 -18.24
C LEU A 166 -9.53 -7.34 -18.91
N PRO A 167 -9.42 -7.46 -20.25
CA PRO A 167 -8.17 -7.17 -20.94
C PRO A 167 -7.74 -5.70 -20.88
N ASP A 168 -8.65 -4.81 -20.48
CA ASP A 168 -8.42 -3.37 -20.29
C ASP A 168 -8.01 -3.01 -18.85
N LEU A 169 -7.93 -4.01 -17.96
CA LEU A 169 -7.53 -3.84 -16.57
C LEU A 169 -6.37 -4.79 -16.21
N GLU A 170 -5.64 -4.41 -15.19
CA GLU A 170 -4.58 -5.23 -14.60
C GLU A 170 -5.17 -6.11 -13.50
N VAL A 171 -4.94 -7.42 -13.58
CA VAL A 171 -5.37 -8.39 -12.55
C VAL A 171 -4.14 -9.05 -11.95
N ARG A 172 -3.87 -8.78 -10.68
CA ARG A 172 -2.68 -9.27 -9.96
C ARG A 172 -3.07 -10.10 -8.74
N GLY A 173 -2.18 -11.02 -8.37
CA GLY A 173 -2.25 -11.63 -7.04
C GLY A 173 -1.80 -10.62 -6.00
N GLY A 174 -2.65 -10.40 -5.00
CA GLY A 174 -2.30 -9.63 -3.80
C GLY A 174 -1.66 -10.53 -2.73
N GLY A 175 -2.05 -10.36 -1.46
CA GLY A 175 -1.61 -11.20 -0.34
C GLY A 175 -1.93 -12.69 -0.52
N SER A 176 -1.91 -13.46 0.57
CA SER A 176 -2.04 -14.93 0.51
C SER A 176 -3.33 -15.40 -0.17
N THR A 177 -4.44 -14.67 0.00
CA THR A 177 -5.78 -15.05 -0.47
C THR A 177 -6.41 -14.03 -1.40
N SER A 178 -5.66 -13.00 -1.85
CA SER A 178 -6.24 -11.84 -2.52
C SER A 178 -5.91 -11.80 -4.00
N VAL A 179 -6.87 -11.29 -4.79
CA VAL A 179 -6.71 -10.87 -6.18
C VAL A 179 -7.13 -9.40 -6.27
N ASP A 180 -6.27 -8.58 -6.84
CA ASP A 180 -6.47 -7.15 -6.99
C ASP A 180 -6.65 -6.77 -8.46
N ILE A 181 -7.62 -5.91 -8.75
CA ILE A 181 -7.92 -5.38 -10.08
C ILE A 181 -7.73 -3.87 -10.06
N THR A 182 -6.90 -3.37 -10.95
CA THR A 182 -6.60 -1.93 -11.10
C THR A 182 -6.56 -1.55 -12.59
N ARG A 183 -6.34 -0.28 -12.90
CA ARG A 183 -5.87 0.09 -14.24
C ARG A 183 -4.47 -0.46 -14.47
N HIS A 184 -4.10 -0.65 -15.74
CA HIS A 184 -2.73 -1.02 -16.09
C HIS A 184 -1.72 0.00 -15.57
N GLY A 185 -0.55 -0.49 -15.15
CA GLY A 185 0.56 0.34 -14.71
C GLY A 185 0.40 0.93 -13.30
N ILE A 186 -0.59 0.46 -12.53
CA ILE A 186 -0.75 0.87 -11.12
C ILE A 186 0.05 -0.06 -10.23
N ASP A 187 1.13 0.47 -9.66
CA ASP A 187 1.99 -0.15 -8.66
C ASP A 187 2.67 0.94 -7.82
N LYS A 188 3.58 0.58 -6.94
CA LYS A 188 4.25 1.57 -6.09
C LYS A 188 5.18 2.52 -6.88
N ALA A 189 5.70 2.10 -8.04
CA ALA A 189 6.46 3.01 -8.92
C ALA A 189 5.57 4.10 -9.52
N TYR A 190 4.31 3.77 -9.84
CA TYR A 190 3.31 4.78 -10.23
C TYR A 190 3.13 5.83 -9.12
N GLY A 191 2.98 5.39 -7.85
CA GLY A 191 2.88 6.30 -6.71
C GLY A 191 4.12 7.18 -6.56
N MET A 192 5.32 6.63 -6.70
CA MET A 192 6.56 7.39 -6.68
C MET A 192 6.63 8.42 -7.82
N GLY A 193 6.19 8.05 -9.03
CA GLY A 193 6.08 8.99 -10.16
C GLY A 193 5.13 10.15 -9.87
N LYS A 194 3.97 9.86 -9.26
CA LYS A 194 3.04 10.91 -8.79
C LYS A 194 3.66 11.80 -7.73
N LEU A 195 4.46 11.24 -6.84
CA LEU A 195 5.16 12.00 -5.80
C LEU A 195 6.19 12.97 -6.41
N VAL A 196 6.90 12.56 -7.48
CA VAL A 196 7.78 13.46 -8.26
C VAL A 196 6.98 14.62 -8.88
N GLU A 197 5.83 14.33 -9.52
CA GLU A 197 4.96 15.36 -10.10
C GLU A 197 4.48 16.38 -9.05
N ILE A 198 4.13 15.92 -7.87
CA ILE A 198 3.57 16.73 -6.76
C ILE A 198 4.65 17.59 -6.08
N THR A 199 5.81 16.99 -5.80
CA THR A 199 6.84 17.62 -4.98
C THR A 199 7.90 18.36 -5.80
N GLY A 200 8.07 18.01 -7.07
CA GLY A 200 9.18 18.47 -7.91
C GLY A 200 10.55 17.98 -7.44
N ILE A 201 10.60 17.00 -6.52
CA ILE A 201 11.85 16.38 -6.06
C ILE A 201 12.26 15.34 -7.10
N ALA A 202 13.51 15.37 -7.52
CA ALA A 202 14.03 14.42 -8.51
C ALA A 202 14.12 12.99 -7.94
N PRO A 203 13.90 11.94 -8.77
CA PRO A 203 13.93 10.55 -8.30
C PRO A 203 15.19 10.16 -7.52
N GLU A 204 16.36 10.66 -7.94
CA GLU A 204 17.66 10.42 -7.30
C GLU A 204 17.78 11.04 -5.90
N ASP A 205 16.93 12.01 -5.57
CA ASP A 205 16.85 12.66 -4.27
C ASP A 205 15.79 12.02 -3.35
N MET A 206 15.08 11.01 -3.81
CA MET A 206 14.11 10.23 -3.04
C MET A 206 14.72 8.89 -2.62
N LEU A 207 14.48 8.46 -1.39
CA LEU A 207 14.79 7.10 -0.91
C LEU A 207 13.48 6.37 -0.65
N PHE A 208 13.34 5.17 -1.20
CA PHE A 208 12.22 4.27 -0.87
C PHE A 208 12.70 3.12 0.01
N ILE A 209 11.98 2.85 1.11
CA ILE A 209 12.26 1.77 2.06
C ILE A 209 11.08 0.81 2.06
N GLY A 210 11.35 -0.49 1.89
CA GLY A 210 10.33 -1.54 1.87
C GLY A 210 10.90 -2.91 2.19
N ASP A 211 10.02 -3.85 2.57
CA ASP A 211 10.39 -5.23 2.92
C ASP A 211 10.41 -6.19 1.71
N ARG A 212 9.76 -5.82 0.60
CA ARG A 212 9.57 -6.69 -0.57
C ARG A 212 10.19 -6.13 -1.85
N LEU A 213 11.49 -5.80 -1.78
CA LEU A 213 12.30 -5.32 -2.92
C LEU A 213 12.92 -6.47 -3.76
N ASP A 214 12.54 -7.72 -3.51
CA ASP A 214 12.79 -8.88 -4.37
C ASP A 214 11.93 -8.84 -5.64
N GLU A 215 12.33 -9.53 -6.72
CA GLU A 215 11.64 -9.49 -8.02
C GLU A 215 10.17 -9.90 -7.98
N ALA A 216 9.76 -10.70 -7.00
CA ALA A 216 8.37 -11.11 -6.78
C ALA A 216 7.62 -10.18 -5.81
N GLY A 217 8.30 -9.19 -5.24
CA GLY A 217 7.75 -8.28 -4.24
C GLY A 217 6.97 -7.12 -4.84
N ASN A 218 6.06 -6.58 -4.05
CA ASN A 218 5.24 -5.43 -4.44
C ASN A 218 5.99 -4.08 -4.40
N ASP A 219 7.21 -4.05 -3.82
CA ASP A 219 8.12 -2.90 -3.78
C ASP A 219 9.12 -2.90 -4.95
N TYR A 220 9.32 -4.07 -5.57
CA TYR A 220 10.25 -4.22 -6.67
C TYR A 220 10.04 -3.22 -7.83
N PRO A 221 8.81 -2.87 -8.23
CA PRO A 221 8.59 -1.87 -9.27
C PRO A 221 9.31 -0.54 -9.01
N VAL A 222 9.41 -0.10 -7.75
CA VAL A 222 10.13 1.14 -7.39
C VAL A 222 11.63 1.01 -7.70
N LYS A 223 12.23 -0.13 -7.31
CA LYS A 223 13.63 -0.45 -7.62
C LYS A 223 13.86 -0.57 -9.13
N ALA A 224 12.96 -1.27 -9.83
CA ALA A 224 13.04 -1.45 -11.29
C ALA A 224 12.90 -0.12 -12.05
N ALA A 225 12.16 0.85 -11.50
CA ALA A 225 12.04 2.21 -12.03
C ALA A 225 13.28 3.09 -11.77
N GLY A 226 14.29 2.59 -11.05
CA GLY A 226 15.58 3.26 -10.84
C GLY A 226 15.63 4.23 -9.65
N TYR A 227 14.65 4.21 -8.76
CA TYR A 227 14.73 4.98 -7.52
C TYR A 227 15.78 4.40 -6.57
N PRO A 228 16.48 5.23 -5.77
CA PRO A 228 17.24 4.74 -4.62
C PRO A 228 16.33 3.95 -3.67
N THR A 229 16.71 2.71 -3.35
CA THR A 229 15.92 1.83 -2.49
C THR A 229 16.76 1.21 -1.40
N LEU A 230 16.16 0.95 -0.24
CA LEU A 230 16.75 0.22 0.87
C LEU A 230 15.78 -0.87 1.34
N ALA A 231 16.23 -2.12 1.32
CA ALA A 231 15.46 -3.24 1.83
C ALA A 231 15.59 -3.36 3.35
N VAL A 232 14.49 -3.68 4.01
CA VAL A 232 14.44 -4.05 5.42
C VAL A 232 13.78 -5.41 5.58
N SER A 233 14.15 -6.15 6.62
CA SER A 233 13.57 -7.47 6.93
C SER A 233 12.27 -7.37 7.73
N GLY A 234 11.93 -6.17 8.19
CA GLY A 234 10.74 -5.90 8.99
C GLY A 234 10.81 -4.53 9.65
N TRP A 235 9.75 -4.20 10.37
CA TRP A 235 9.59 -2.89 11.01
C TRP A 235 10.66 -2.63 12.10
N GLU A 236 11.16 -3.66 12.79
CA GLU A 236 12.19 -3.51 13.81
C GLU A 236 13.50 -2.97 13.21
N GLU A 237 13.96 -3.56 12.10
CA GLU A 237 15.14 -3.06 11.39
C GLU A 237 14.89 -1.66 10.81
N CYS A 238 13.66 -1.40 10.34
CA CYS A 238 13.31 -0.09 9.80
C CYS A 238 13.40 1.02 10.86
N VAL A 239 13.11 0.74 12.15
CA VAL A 239 13.31 1.69 13.26
C VAL A 239 14.77 2.13 13.34
N ASP A 240 15.71 1.18 13.29
CA ASP A 240 17.14 1.47 13.36
C ASP A 240 17.64 2.24 12.13
N VAL A 241 17.15 1.84 10.95
CA VAL A 241 17.45 2.54 9.67
C VAL A 241 16.98 3.99 9.72
N ILE A 242 15.77 4.27 10.20
CA ILE A 242 15.27 5.65 10.32
C ILE A 242 16.10 6.45 11.33
N ALA A 243 16.48 5.84 12.46
CA ALA A 243 17.33 6.50 13.46
C ALA A 243 18.69 6.94 12.87
N ASP A 244 19.30 6.10 12.06
CA ASP A 244 20.57 6.44 11.37
C ASP A 244 20.37 7.56 10.33
N ILE A 245 19.29 7.51 9.56
CA ILE A 245 18.93 8.57 8.61
C ILE A 245 18.72 9.93 9.32
N VAL A 246 17.97 9.94 10.41
CA VAL A 246 17.71 11.16 11.21
C VAL A 246 19.03 11.72 11.75
N LYS A 247 19.91 10.88 12.27
CA LYS A 247 21.22 11.28 12.75
C LYS A 247 22.06 11.92 11.65
N GLU A 248 22.08 11.34 10.46
CA GLU A 248 22.82 11.88 9.31
C GLU A 248 22.23 13.24 8.87
N LEU A 249 20.90 13.37 8.80
CA LEU A 249 20.25 14.61 8.38
C LEU A 249 20.48 15.76 9.35
N ARG A 250 20.54 15.47 10.65
CA ARG A 250 20.80 16.50 11.70
C ARG A 250 22.26 16.94 11.79
N THR A 251 23.19 16.20 11.14
CA THR A 251 24.62 16.55 11.13
C THR A 251 25.05 17.32 9.88
N ARG A 252 24.17 17.47 8.90
CA ARG A 252 24.39 18.28 7.68
C ARG A 252 23.98 19.72 7.90
#